data_93cfddfec32ab65808433c3225516245
#
_entry.id   93cfddfec32ab65808433c3225516245
#
_cell.length_a   1.000
_cell.length_b   1.000
_cell.length_c   1.000
_cell.angle_alpha   90.00
_cell.angle_beta   90.00
_cell.angle_gamma   90.00
#
_symmetry.space_group_name_H-M   'P 1'
#
loop_
_entity.id
_entity.type
_entity.pdbx_description
1 polymer ?
#
loop_
_entity_poly.entity_id
_entity_poly.type
_entity_poly.pdbx_seq_one_letter_code
_entity_poly.pdbx_strand_id
1 'polypeptide(L)'
;MLMRLFFTQLFASERKQIALMADEKSPVRISHRLFAKSRSEMEFVMRNKRIISFESDYTEGACEPILRKMLETNMEQLSGYGTDTYCEQAKKKIKAACECPDAEVFLLVGGTQTNAIVISSMLSQYEGVVTAKSGHINVHEAGAIEYTGHKVMEIDETEGKINANDLDSYMRNFYNDENHEHMVFPGMVYISYPAEYGTLYSKEELKNISEVCKKYNMPLYIDGARLGYGLMSKQSDITLPELATLCDVFYIGGTKVGALMGEAVVFTKNNTPLHFTTYIKQHSGLLAKGRILGIQFDTLFTDNLYFEISRHAIEMAEKIKKAFVEKNYELYIDSPTNQQFIILDKDKYDYLRNKVKFSFWEKLSDDRIVVRFATSWATKEEDVEELISIL
;
A
#
# COMPACT_ATOMS: atom_id res chain seq x y z
N MET A 1 31.09 21.46 -17.22
CA MET A 1 31.14 22.52 -18.24
C MET A 1 30.50 22.12 -19.56
N LEU A 2 30.70 20.92 -20.05
CA LEU A 2 30.07 20.41 -21.32
C LEU A 2 28.53 20.29 -21.28
N MET A 3 27.93 19.93 -20.15
CA MET A 3 26.47 19.83 -20.02
C MET A 3 25.72 21.15 -20.09
N ARG A 4 26.32 22.26 -19.64
CA ARG A 4 25.74 23.61 -19.78
C ARG A 4 25.71 24.12 -21.23
N LEU A 5 26.71 23.78 -22.02
CA LEU A 5 26.77 24.16 -23.44
C LEU A 5 25.73 23.39 -24.27
N PHE A 6 25.48 22.11 -23.94
CA PHE A 6 24.48 21.30 -24.64
C PHE A 6 23.06 21.83 -24.43
N PHE A 7 22.70 22.19 -23.19
CA PHE A 7 21.39 22.79 -22.87
C PHE A 7 21.21 24.17 -23.52
N THR A 8 22.26 24.99 -23.57
CA THR A 8 22.16 26.34 -24.16
C THR A 8 21.95 26.29 -25.69
N GLN A 9 22.53 25.28 -26.38
CA GLN A 9 22.32 25.11 -27.82
C GLN A 9 20.93 24.51 -28.13
N LEU A 10 20.42 23.61 -27.29
CA LEU A 10 19.07 23.04 -27.45
C LEU A 10 17.99 24.14 -27.35
N PHE A 11 18.05 24.97 -26.30
CA PHE A 11 17.10 26.07 -26.10
C PHE A 11 17.23 27.22 -27.11
N ALA A 12 18.40 27.43 -27.71
CA ALA A 12 18.58 28.43 -28.77
C ALA A 12 17.97 27.98 -30.10
N SER A 13 18.02 26.66 -30.41
CA SER A 13 17.36 26.08 -31.59
C SER A 13 15.83 26.13 -31.48
N GLU A 14 15.29 25.85 -30.29
CA GLU A 14 13.85 25.88 -30.02
C GLU A 14 13.26 27.30 -30.08
N ARG A 15 13.99 28.32 -29.58
CA ARG A 15 13.54 29.73 -29.68
C ARG A 15 13.43 30.22 -31.12
N LYS A 16 14.29 29.76 -32.02
CA LYS A 16 14.20 30.08 -33.45
C LYS A 16 13.02 29.41 -34.15
N GLN A 17 12.67 28.17 -33.77
CA GLN A 17 11.48 27.49 -34.31
C GLN A 17 10.17 28.08 -33.79
N ILE A 18 10.12 28.51 -32.52
CA ILE A 18 8.94 29.17 -31.92
C ILE A 18 8.69 30.54 -32.57
N ALA A 19 9.72 31.28 -32.89
CA ALA A 19 9.58 32.57 -33.55
C ALA A 19 9.06 32.51 -35.01
N LEU A 20 9.28 31.40 -35.71
CA LEU A 20 8.78 31.15 -37.07
C LEU A 20 7.33 30.64 -37.12
N MET A 21 6.74 30.23 -35.98
CA MET A 21 5.38 29.66 -35.89
C MET A 21 4.34 30.64 -35.26
N ALA A 22 4.73 31.90 -35.01
CA ALA A 22 3.89 32.87 -34.29
C ALA A 22 2.77 33.50 -35.15
N ASP A 23 2.54 33.05 -36.37
CA ASP A 23 1.55 33.65 -37.29
C ASP A 23 0.32 32.79 -37.61
N GLU A 24 0.05 31.71 -36.87
CA GLU A 24 -1.20 30.93 -37.01
C GLU A 24 -1.97 30.87 -35.68
N LYS A 25 -3.14 31.50 -35.69
CA LYS A 25 -4.06 31.64 -34.57
C LYS A 25 -4.58 30.29 -34.03
N SER A 26 -3.96 29.75 -33.00
CA SER A 26 -4.58 28.99 -31.90
C SER A 26 -3.52 28.38 -30.96
N PRO A 27 -3.44 28.77 -29.68
CA PRO A 27 -2.41 28.29 -28.75
C PRO A 27 -2.58 26.81 -28.34
N VAL A 28 -3.74 26.20 -28.54
CA VAL A 28 -4.05 24.84 -28.09
C VAL A 28 -3.52 23.73 -29.02
N ARG A 29 -3.42 23.99 -30.32
CA ARG A 29 -2.92 22.98 -31.30
C ARG A 29 -1.40 22.80 -31.34
N ILE A 30 -0.65 23.84 -30.95
CA ILE A 30 0.82 23.80 -30.97
C ILE A 30 1.37 22.95 -29.81
N SER A 31 0.71 23.00 -28.64
CA SER A 31 1.14 22.23 -27.49
C SER A 31 1.05 20.71 -27.72
N HIS A 32 -0.01 20.20 -28.37
CA HIS A 32 -0.19 18.76 -28.57
C HIS A 32 0.83 18.11 -29.56
N ARG A 33 1.27 18.83 -30.59
CA ARG A 33 2.27 18.28 -31.54
C ARG A 33 3.70 18.33 -31.00
N LEU A 34 4.06 19.35 -30.24
CA LEU A 34 5.38 19.44 -29.59
C LEU A 34 5.52 18.41 -28.46
N PHE A 35 4.46 18.22 -27.65
CA PHE A 35 4.45 17.19 -26.62
C PHE A 35 4.49 15.75 -27.19
N ALA A 36 3.81 15.47 -28.31
CA ALA A 36 3.80 14.15 -28.91
C ALA A 36 5.16 13.76 -29.53
N LYS A 37 5.89 14.75 -30.12
CA LYS A 37 7.20 14.47 -30.73
C LYS A 37 8.32 14.35 -29.68
N SER A 38 8.26 15.12 -28.60
CA SER A 38 9.20 15.01 -27.48
C SER A 38 8.96 13.76 -26.64
N ARG A 39 7.73 13.24 -26.60
CA ARG A 39 7.39 12.03 -25.87
C ARG A 39 8.00 10.81 -26.51
N SER A 40 7.91 10.64 -27.83
CA SER A 40 8.49 9.49 -28.54
C SER A 40 10.03 9.50 -28.53
N GLU A 41 10.65 10.68 -28.61
CA GLU A 41 12.11 10.80 -28.50
C GLU A 41 12.61 10.56 -27.07
N MET A 42 11.89 11.05 -26.05
CA MET A 42 12.19 10.77 -24.65
C MET A 42 11.98 9.28 -24.31
N GLU A 43 10.92 8.66 -24.80
CA GLU A 43 10.68 7.22 -24.64
C GLU A 43 11.79 6.39 -25.28
N PHE A 44 12.30 6.79 -26.43
CA PHE A 44 13.43 6.13 -27.10
C PHE A 44 14.76 6.28 -26.33
N VAL A 45 15.05 7.49 -25.81
CA VAL A 45 16.26 7.75 -25.01
C VAL A 45 16.18 7.10 -23.63
N MET A 46 14.99 7.02 -23.05
CA MET A 46 14.76 6.36 -21.75
C MET A 46 14.84 4.83 -21.84
N ARG A 47 14.37 4.21 -22.94
CA ARG A 47 14.48 2.75 -23.16
C ARG A 47 15.93 2.27 -23.18
N ASN A 48 16.86 3.06 -23.69
CA ASN A 48 18.28 2.67 -23.81
C ASN A 48 19.11 2.75 -22.50
N LYS A 49 18.50 3.11 -21.36
CA LYS A 49 19.17 3.19 -20.03
C LYS A 49 18.29 2.79 -18.84
N ARG A 50 17.11 2.23 -19.07
CA ARG A 50 16.21 1.84 -17.98
C ARG A 50 16.67 0.51 -17.38
N ILE A 51 17.11 0.53 -16.14
CA ILE A 51 17.22 -0.68 -15.34
C ILE A 51 15.80 -1.02 -14.87
N ILE A 52 15.33 -2.23 -15.17
CA ILE A 52 14.03 -2.73 -14.68
C ILE A 52 14.02 -2.77 -13.17
N SER A 53 12.86 -2.48 -12.56
CA SER A 53 12.75 -2.35 -11.11
C SER A 53 11.58 -3.15 -10.56
N PHE A 54 11.89 -4.00 -9.60
CA PHE A 54 10.95 -4.71 -8.73
C PHE A 54 11.24 -4.38 -7.25
N GLU A 55 11.79 -3.19 -7.00
CA GLU A 55 12.24 -2.77 -5.67
C GLU A 55 11.05 -2.55 -4.73
N SER A 56 9.97 -1.94 -5.23
CA SER A 56 8.79 -1.65 -4.44
C SER A 56 7.54 -1.49 -5.29
N ASP A 57 6.37 -1.59 -4.65
CA ASP A 57 5.04 -1.49 -5.25
C ASP A 57 4.42 -0.08 -5.15
N TYR A 58 5.24 0.94 -4.87
CA TYR A 58 4.81 2.35 -4.77
C TYR A 58 5.79 3.32 -5.48
N THR A 59 6.47 2.87 -6.53
CA THR A 59 7.48 3.69 -7.23
C THR A 59 6.89 4.50 -8.37
N GLU A 60 5.75 4.11 -8.90
CA GLU A 60 5.03 4.82 -9.95
C GLU A 60 4.06 5.86 -9.38
N GLY A 61 3.48 6.68 -10.28
CA GLY A 61 2.42 7.63 -9.94
C GLY A 61 1.06 6.96 -9.77
N ALA A 62 -0.02 7.62 -10.20
CA ALA A 62 -1.34 6.99 -10.23
C ALA A 62 -1.64 6.31 -11.56
N CYS A 63 -2.57 5.36 -11.55
CA CYS A 63 -3.11 4.77 -12.76
C CYS A 63 -3.80 5.84 -13.64
N GLU A 64 -3.74 5.65 -14.95
CA GLU A 64 -4.20 6.66 -15.92
C GLU A 64 -5.65 7.13 -15.69
N PRO A 65 -6.63 6.27 -15.35
CA PRO A 65 -8.00 6.73 -15.08
C PRO A 65 -8.09 7.78 -13.98
N ILE A 66 -7.30 7.65 -12.92
CA ILE A 66 -7.22 8.62 -11.83
C ILE A 66 -6.67 9.97 -12.32
N LEU A 67 -5.54 9.96 -13.04
CA LEU A 67 -4.91 11.18 -13.56
C LEU A 67 -5.84 11.90 -14.52
N ARG A 68 -6.53 11.15 -15.39
CA ARG A 68 -7.53 11.69 -16.32
C ARG A 68 -8.67 12.35 -15.56
N LYS A 69 -9.24 11.69 -14.55
CA LYS A 69 -10.31 12.22 -13.73
C LYS A 69 -9.90 13.48 -12.96
N MET A 70 -8.68 13.51 -12.41
CA MET A 70 -8.13 14.69 -11.76
C MET A 70 -8.03 15.87 -12.73
N LEU A 71 -7.58 15.64 -13.97
CA LEU A 71 -7.47 16.68 -14.99
C LEU A 71 -8.83 17.22 -15.41
N GLU A 72 -9.79 16.33 -15.67
CA GLU A 72 -11.16 16.68 -16.08
C GLU A 72 -11.86 17.55 -15.05
N THR A 73 -11.67 17.23 -13.76
CA THR A 73 -12.36 17.89 -12.66
C THR A 73 -11.59 19.07 -12.04
N ASN A 74 -10.39 19.37 -12.55
CA ASN A 74 -9.46 20.32 -11.91
C ASN A 74 -10.05 21.71 -11.62
N MET A 75 -10.93 22.20 -12.49
CA MET A 75 -11.50 23.55 -12.37
C MET A 75 -12.84 23.58 -11.62
N GLU A 76 -13.34 22.44 -11.15
CA GLU A 76 -14.56 22.42 -10.36
C GLU A 76 -14.35 23.05 -8.97
N GLN A 77 -15.31 23.84 -8.54
CA GLN A 77 -15.36 24.43 -7.20
C GLN A 77 -16.16 23.51 -6.27
N LEU A 78 -15.50 22.87 -5.31
CA LEU A 78 -16.09 21.88 -4.42
C LEU A 78 -15.84 22.23 -2.95
N SER A 79 -16.66 21.64 -2.06
CA SER A 79 -16.45 21.72 -0.62
C SER A 79 -15.08 21.17 -0.22
N GLY A 80 -14.48 21.71 0.83
CA GLY A 80 -13.20 21.25 1.34
C GLY A 80 -13.32 20.11 2.36
N TYR A 81 -12.18 19.66 2.82
CA TYR A 81 -12.03 18.77 3.99
C TYR A 81 -12.77 17.44 3.88
N GLY A 82 -12.89 16.90 2.65
CA GLY A 82 -13.48 15.58 2.41
C GLY A 82 -15.01 15.54 2.49
N THR A 83 -15.68 16.69 2.39
CA THR A 83 -17.15 16.79 2.35
C THR A 83 -17.68 17.06 0.93
N ASP A 84 -16.82 16.92 -0.07
CA ASP A 84 -17.15 17.08 -1.48
C ASP A 84 -17.84 15.84 -2.05
N THR A 85 -18.43 16.00 -3.24
CA THR A 85 -19.21 14.96 -3.90
C THR A 85 -18.38 13.73 -4.26
N TYR A 86 -17.10 13.87 -4.60
CA TYR A 86 -16.23 12.74 -4.94
C TYR A 86 -15.87 11.93 -3.71
N CYS A 87 -15.59 12.59 -2.57
CA CYS A 87 -15.39 11.89 -1.30
C CYS A 87 -16.64 11.11 -0.89
N GLU A 88 -17.84 11.70 -1.01
CA GLU A 88 -19.07 11.01 -0.66
C GLU A 88 -19.40 9.85 -1.61
N GLN A 89 -19.13 10.00 -2.92
CA GLN A 89 -19.26 8.90 -3.87
C GLN A 89 -18.29 7.76 -3.59
N ALA A 90 -17.02 8.08 -3.33
CA ALA A 90 -16.00 7.09 -2.94
C ALA A 90 -16.43 6.29 -1.70
N LYS A 91 -16.83 6.98 -0.62
CA LYS A 91 -17.33 6.34 0.59
C LYS A 91 -18.51 5.42 0.32
N LYS A 92 -19.48 5.87 -0.48
CA LYS A 92 -20.66 5.07 -0.86
C LYS A 92 -20.27 3.80 -1.63
N LYS A 93 -19.35 3.91 -2.61
CA LYS A 93 -18.88 2.77 -3.39
C LYS A 93 -18.10 1.76 -2.53
N ILE A 94 -17.25 2.26 -1.62
CA ILE A 94 -16.51 1.40 -0.67
C ILE A 94 -17.49 0.65 0.24
N LYS A 95 -18.47 1.33 0.83
CA LYS A 95 -19.52 0.69 1.66
C LYS A 95 -20.29 -0.39 0.88
N ALA A 96 -20.59 -0.13 -0.39
CA ALA A 96 -21.25 -1.11 -1.25
C ALA A 96 -20.33 -2.31 -1.55
N ALA A 97 -19.04 -2.08 -1.84
CA ALA A 97 -18.07 -3.14 -2.10
C ALA A 97 -17.81 -4.02 -0.85
N CYS A 98 -17.92 -3.44 0.34
CA CYS A 98 -17.81 -4.16 1.61
C CYS A 98 -19.12 -4.83 2.05
N GLU A 99 -20.23 -4.61 1.32
CA GLU A 99 -21.58 -5.02 1.76
C GLU A 99 -21.93 -4.58 3.20
N CYS A 100 -21.35 -3.44 3.63
CA CYS A 100 -21.46 -2.91 4.98
C CYS A 100 -22.10 -1.51 4.95
N PRO A 101 -23.42 -1.39 4.82
CA PRO A 101 -24.11 -0.10 4.66
C PRO A 101 -23.97 0.82 5.87
N ASP A 102 -23.83 0.24 7.06
CA ASP A 102 -23.70 0.97 8.32
C ASP A 102 -22.24 1.37 8.66
N ALA A 103 -21.27 0.97 7.84
CA ALA A 103 -19.88 1.35 8.03
C ALA A 103 -19.69 2.87 7.90
N GLU A 104 -18.71 3.39 8.61
CA GLU A 104 -18.21 4.74 8.39
C GLU A 104 -16.84 4.70 7.70
N VAL A 105 -16.68 5.54 6.67
CA VAL A 105 -15.48 5.54 5.83
C VAL A 105 -14.79 6.90 5.88
N PHE A 106 -13.48 6.90 6.11
CA PHE A 106 -12.64 8.09 6.13
C PHE A 106 -11.47 7.93 5.16
N LEU A 107 -11.14 8.97 4.41
CA LEU A 107 -10.05 8.97 3.45
C LEU A 107 -8.85 9.72 4.07
N LEU A 108 -7.72 9.02 4.24
CA LEU A 108 -6.49 9.51 4.84
C LEU A 108 -5.34 9.49 3.81
N VAL A 109 -4.18 10.05 4.16
CA VAL A 109 -3.13 10.36 3.18
C VAL A 109 -2.16 9.20 2.95
N GLY A 110 -1.88 8.41 3.99
CA GLY A 110 -0.90 7.32 3.90
C GLY A 110 -0.95 6.39 5.11
N GLY A 111 -0.37 5.18 4.98
CA GLY A 111 -0.51 4.08 5.94
C GLY A 111 -0.05 4.43 7.35
N THR A 112 1.18 4.92 7.53
CA THR A 112 1.72 5.30 8.85
C THR A 112 0.85 6.34 9.57
N GLN A 113 0.38 7.37 8.83
CA GLN A 113 -0.54 8.35 9.39
C GLN A 113 -1.87 7.70 9.78
N THR A 114 -2.39 6.80 8.94
CA THR A 114 -3.62 6.05 9.19
C THR A 114 -3.51 5.21 10.45
N ASN A 115 -2.42 4.46 10.60
CA ASN A 115 -2.16 3.64 11.79
C ASN A 115 -2.10 4.50 13.06
N ALA A 116 -1.36 5.61 13.04
CA ALA A 116 -1.28 6.53 14.17
C ALA A 116 -2.65 7.12 14.56
N ILE A 117 -3.47 7.52 13.58
CA ILE A 117 -4.81 8.08 13.83
C ILE A 117 -5.76 7.04 14.39
N VAL A 118 -5.85 5.86 13.77
CA VAL A 118 -6.78 4.80 14.20
C VAL A 118 -6.41 4.32 15.61
N ILE A 119 -5.14 3.95 15.82
CA ILE A 119 -4.68 3.42 17.10
C ILE A 119 -4.85 4.45 18.22
N SER A 120 -4.39 5.68 18.02
CA SER A 120 -4.50 6.73 19.07
C SER A 120 -5.93 7.17 19.37
N SER A 121 -6.85 7.01 18.42
CA SER A 121 -8.25 7.37 18.62
C SER A 121 -9.08 6.28 19.30
N MET A 122 -8.65 5.02 19.21
CA MET A 122 -9.38 3.87 19.75
C MET A 122 -8.85 3.39 21.11
N LEU A 123 -7.61 3.71 21.44
CA LEU A 123 -6.98 3.30 22.70
C LEU A 123 -7.11 4.36 23.79
N SER A 124 -7.30 3.90 25.03
CA SER A 124 -7.12 4.73 26.23
C SER A 124 -5.64 4.96 26.50
N GLN A 125 -5.28 6.03 27.19
CA GLN A 125 -3.88 6.42 27.46
C GLN A 125 -3.00 5.34 28.10
N TYR A 126 -3.60 4.41 28.86
CA TYR A 126 -2.92 3.31 29.52
C TYR A 126 -2.84 2.03 28.68
N GLU A 127 -3.38 2.05 27.46
CA GLU A 127 -3.46 0.89 26.57
C GLU A 127 -2.37 0.92 25.49
N GLY A 128 -1.99 -0.28 25.04
CA GLY A 128 -1.10 -0.52 23.92
C GLY A 128 -1.73 -1.43 22.86
N VAL A 129 -1.07 -1.54 21.73
CA VAL A 129 -1.51 -2.35 20.59
C VAL A 129 -0.66 -3.60 20.44
N VAL A 130 -1.31 -4.77 20.43
CA VAL A 130 -0.66 -6.08 20.24
C VAL A 130 -0.49 -6.36 18.76
N THR A 131 0.70 -6.77 18.35
CA THR A 131 1.04 -7.08 16.95
C THR A 131 2.08 -8.18 16.84
N ALA A 132 2.27 -8.72 15.64
CA ALA A 132 3.39 -9.61 15.31
C ALA A 132 4.73 -8.88 15.45
N LYS A 133 5.83 -9.60 15.73
CA LYS A 133 7.18 -9.02 15.79
C LYS A 133 7.57 -8.29 14.52
N SER A 134 7.22 -8.84 13.34
CA SER A 134 7.44 -8.19 12.04
C SER A 134 6.37 -7.17 11.66
N GLY A 135 5.34 -6.96 12.50
CA GLY A 135 4.25 -6.04 12.22
C GLY A 135 4.74 -4.64 11.83
N HIS A 136 4.15 -4.06 10.79
CA HIS A 136 4.63 -2.81 10.18
C HIS A 136 4.78 -1.68 11.20
N ILE A 137 3.83 -1.54 12.12
CA ILE A 137 3.87 -0.54 13.21
C ILE A 137 5.02 -0.76 14.19
N ASN A 138 5.54 -2.00 14.30
CA ASN A 138 6.65 -2.31 15.20
C ASN A 138 8.02 -1.99 14.57
N VAL A 139 8.19 -2.27 13.27
CA VAL A 139 9.54 -2.28 12.67
C VAL A 139 9.74 -1.23 11.55
N HIS A 140 8.68 -0.69 10.94
CA HIS A 140 8.78 0.14 9.73
C HIS A 140 8.16 1.55 9.84
N GLU A 141 7.71 1.97 11.03
CA GLU A 141 7.05 3.27 11.20
C GLU A 141 7.81 4.25 12.11
N ALA A 142 9.08 3.96 12.37
CA ALA A 142 9.98 4.85 13.13
C ALA A 142 9.42 5.29 14.51
N GLY A 143 8.67 4.41 15.19
CA GLY A 143 8.05 4.71 16.47
C GLY A 143 6.84 5.66 16.38
N ALA A 144 6.13 5.67 15.25
CA ALA A 144 4.97 6.56 15.08
C ALA A 144 3.84 6.28 16.08
N ILE A 145 3.67 5.02 16.50
CA ILE A 145 2.67 4.65 17.50
C ILE A 145 3.09 5.09 18.89
N GLU A 146 4.35 4.87 19.26
CA GLU A 146 4.92 5.33 20.53
C GLU A 146 4.88 6.86 20.63
N TYR A 147 5.07 7.56 19.51
CA TYR A 147 4.93 9.02 19.46
C TYR A 147 3.51 9.49 19.79
N THR A 148 2.47 8.67 19.57
CA THR A 148 1.10 8.97 20.01
C THR A 148 0.86 8.69 21.50
N GLY A 149 1.83 8.10 22.21
CA GLY A 149 1.77 7.76 23.63
C GLY A 149 1.36 6.31 23.90
N HIS A 150 1.21 5.47 22.88
CA HIS A 150 0.82 4.07 23.00
C HIS A 150 2.00 3.13 22.78
N LYS A 151 2.07 2.06 23.56
CA LYS A 151 3.10 1.04 23.42
C LYS A 151 2.71 0.04 22.33
N VAL A 152 3.66 -0.28 21.44
CA VAL A 152 3.56 -1.47 20.60
C VAL A 152 4.01 -2.68 21.42
N MET A 153 3.17 -3.72 21.47
CA MET A 153 3.34 -4.93 22.27
C MET A 153 3.44 -6.11 21.31
N GLU A 154 4.65 -6.62 21.14
CA GLU A 154 4.92 -7.71 20.20
C GLU A 154 4.61 -9.09 20.80
N ILE A 155 4.09 -9.99 19.96
CA ILE A 155 3.95 -11.41 20.27
C ILE A 155 4.62 -12.25 19.18
N ASP A 156 4.87 -13.53 19.50
CA ASP A 156 5.49 -14.46 18.57
C ASP A 156 4.61 -14.68 17.33
N GLU A 157 5.27 -14.95 16.21
CA GLU A 157 4.66 -15.09 14.90
C GLU A 157 5.20 -16.31 14.14
N THR A 158 4.46 -16.73 13.14
CA THR A 158 4.92 -17.70 12.13
C THR A 158 4.69 -17.08 10.76
N GLU A 159 5.77 -16.86 10.01
CA GLU A 159 5.73 -16.25 8.66
C GLU A 159 4.97 -14.92 8.63
N GLY A 160 5.17 -14.07 9.64
CA GLY A 160 4.53 -12.77 9.77
C GLY A 160 3.09 -12.79 10.32
N LYS A 161 2.56 -13.97 10.67
CA LYS A 161 1.21 -14.12 11.20
C LYS A 161 1.21 -14.48 12.68
N ILE A 162 0.40 -13.79 13.46
CA ILE A 162 0.05 -14.22 14.82
C ILE A 162 -1.01 -15.33 14.74
N ASN A 163 -1.05 -16.22 15.74
CA ASN A 163 -2.12 -17.19 15.83
C ASN A 163 -3.01 -16.94 17.08
N ALA A 164 -4.24 -17.40 17.02
CA ALA A 164 -5.23 -17.16 18.06
C ALA A 164 -4.85 -17.81 19.42
N ASN A 165 -4.16 -18.95 19.43
CA ASN A 165 -3.77 -19.62 20.65
C ASN A 165 -2.66 -18.87 21.39
N ASP A 166 -1.68 -18.32 20.63
CA ASP A 166 -0.60 -17.51 21.23
C ASP A 166 -1.15 -16.19 21.74
N LEU A 167 -2.07 -15.56 21.00
CA LEU A 167 -2.79 -14.36 21.44
C LEU A 167 -3.58 -14.64 22.73
N ASP A 168 -4.37 -15.72 22.78
CA ASP A 168 -5.14 -16.09 23.99
C ASP A 168 -4.22 -16.41 25.17
N SER A 169 -3.10 -17.07 24.92
CA SER A 169 -2.09 -17.37 25.94
C SER A 169 -1.43 -16.11 26.48
N TYR A 170 -1.07 -15.17 25.59
CA TYR A 170 -0.53 -13.86 25.96
C TYR A 170 -1.51 -13.10 26.87
N MET A 171 -2.79 -13.03 26.51
CA MET A 171 -3.82 -12.35 27.29
C MET A 171 -4.07 -13.03 28.63
N ARG A 172 -4.12 -14.37 28.67
CA ARG A 172 -4.25 -15.12 29.95
C ARG A 172 -3.06 -14.86 30.88
N ASN A 173 -1.84 -14.87 30.36
CA ASN A 173 -0.65 -14.60 31.15
C ASN A 173 -0.67 -13.18 31.70
N PHE A 174 -1.09 -12.19 30.89
CA PHE A 174 -1.23 -10.81 31.33
C PHE A 174 -2.20 -10.70 32.52
N TYR A 175 -3.42 -11.23 32.41
CA TYR A 175 -4.43 -11.12 33.47
C TYR A 175 -4.18 -12.03 34.68
N ASN A 176 -3.34 -13.06 34.56
CA ASN A 176 -2.91 -13.91 35.68
C ASN A 176 -1.74 -13.31 36.46
N ASP A 177 -1.06 -12.29 35.95
CA ASP A 177 -0.03 -11.59 36.70
C ASP A 177 -0.67 -10.68 37.74
N GLU A 178 -0.33 -10.88 39.01
CA GLU A 178 -0.85 -10.08 40.14
C GLU A 178 -0.45 -8.60 40.04
N ASN A 179 0.57 -8.28 39.20
CA ASN A 179 1.06 -6.93 38.99
C ASN A 179 0.54 -6.28 37.71
N HIS A 180 -0.40 -6.91 36.98
CA HIS A 180 -0.86 -6.39 35.68
C HIS A 180 -1.40 -4.94 35.75
N GLU A 181 -1.91 -4.50 36.90
CA GLU A 181 -2.32 -3.11 37.13
C GLU A 181 -1.16 -2.08 37.03
N HIS A 182 0.10 -2.54 37.06
CA HIS A 182 1.29 -1.71 36.86
C HIS A 182 1.84 -1.81 35.42
N MET A 183 1.18 -2.57 34.54
CA MET A 183 1.61 -2.80 33.18
C MET A 183 0.76 -2.00 32.19
N VAL A 184 1.25 -1.85 30.94
CA VAL A 184 0.43 -1.32 29.85
C VAL A 184 -0.59 -2.38 29.47
N PHE A 185 -1.88 -2.01 29.47
CA PHE A 185 -2.96 -2.93 29.13
C PHE A 185 -2.99 -3.21 27.61
N PRO A 186 -3.12 -4.46 27.17
CA PRO A 186 -3.43 -4.76 25.79
C PRO A 186 -4.84 -4.26 25.44
N GLY A 187 -4.93 -3.26 24.55
CA GLY A 187 -6.20 -2.60 24.24
C GLY A 187 -6.68 -2.83 22.79
N MET A 188 -5.83 -3.34 21.91
CA MET A 188 -6.15 -3.58 20.49
C MET A 188 -5.25 -4.67 19.94
N VAL A 189 -5.74 -5.42 18.95
CA VAL A 189 -4.93 -6.29 18.11
C VAL A 189 -4.81 -5.68 16.72
N TYR A 190 -3.57 -5.55 16.24
CA TYR A 190 -3.24 -5.09 14.89
C TYR A 190 -2.60 -6.22 14.11
N ILE A 191 -3.08 -6.45 12.88
CA ILE A 191 -2.47 -7.38 11.90
C ILE A 191 -2.45 -6.73 10.52
N SER A 192 -1.47 -7.10 9.69
CA SER A 192 -1.43 -6.74 8.27
C SER A 192 -2.10 -7.82 7.41
N TYR A 193 -2.85 -7.43 6.39
CA TYR A 193 -3.42 -8.35 5.39
C TYR A 193 -3.16 -7.83 3.96
N PRO A 194 -2.27 -8.50 3.20
CA PRO A 194 -1.33 -9.58 3.56
C PRO A 194 -0.38 -9.22 4.69
N ALA A 195 0.14 -10.23 5.40
CA ALA A 195 1.21 -10.03 6.37
C ALA A 195 2.51 -9.54 5.69
N GLU A 196 3.49 -9.09 6.47
CA GLU A 196 4.70 -8.44 5.96
C GLU A 196 5.52 -9.32 5.00
N TYR A 197 5.50 -10.63 5.20
CA TYR A 197 6.12 -11.62 4.30
C TYR A 197 5.23 -12.01 3.10
N GLY A 198 4.13 -11.30 2.88
CA GLY A 198 3.20 -11.58 1.79
C GLY A 198 2.34 -12.84 2.00
N THR A 199 2.35 -13.42 3.18
CA THR A 199 1.48 -14.53 3.57
C THR A 199 0.06 -14.05 3.84
N LEU A 200 -0.90 -14.96 3.76
CA LEU A 200 -2.31 -14.66 3.96
C LEU A 200 -2.84 -15.36 5.20
N TYR A 201 -3.62 -14.64 5.99
CA TYR A 201 -4.50 -15.28 6.97
C TYR A 201 -5.66 -15.93 6.23
N SER A 202 -5.96 -17.18 6.54
CA SER A 202 -7.21 -17.81 6.09
C SER A 202 -8.42 -17.21 6.82
N LYS A 203 -9.60 -17.42 6.27
CA LYS A 203 -10.85 -16.99 6.91
C LYS A 203 -11.00 -17.55 8.31
N GLU A 204 -10.59 -18.82 8.51
CA GLU A 204 -10.65 -19.48 9.81
C GLU A 204 -9.66 -18.87 10.81
N GLU A 205 -8.40 -18.58 10.39
CA GLU A 205 -7.41 -17.91 11.23
C GLU A 205 -7.92 -16.53 11.68
N LEU A 206 -8.48 -15.73 10.75
CA LEU A 206 -9.05 -14.42 11.08
C LEU A 206 -10.23 -14.52 12.04
N LYS A 207 -11.11 -15.52 11.83
CA LYS A 207 -12.25 -15.77 12.70
C LYS A 207 -11.79 -16.10 14.12
N ASN A 208 -10.81 -17.01 14.26
CA ASN A 208 -10.27 -17.41 15.54
C ASN A 208 -9.61 -16.23 16.28
N ILE A 209 -8.84 -15.39 15.58
CA ILE A 209 -8.28 -14.15 16.16
C ILE A 209 -9.40 -13.20 16.60
N SER A 210 -10.42 -12.98 15.75
CA SER A 210 -11.58 -12.15 16.07
C SER A 210 -12.32 -12.63 17.31
N GLU A 211 -12.45 -13.95 17.51
CA GLU A 211 -13.08 -14.54 18.69
C GLU A 211 -12.26 -14.28 19.96
N VAL A 212 -10.93 -14.37 19.90
CA VAL A 212 -10.05 -13.98 21.02
C VAL A 212 -10.17 -12.49 21.31
N CYS A 213 -10.16 -11.64 20.29
CA CYS A 213 -10.35 -10.20 20.45
C CYS A 213 -11.68 -9.88 21.16
N LYS A 214 -12.78 -10.51 20.77
CA LYS A 214 -14.09 -10.36 21.41
C LYS A 214 -14.07 -10.83 22.87
N LYS A 215 -13.42 -11.96 23.17
CA LYS A 215 -13.29 -12.51 24.52
C LYS A 215 -12.66 -11.52 25.49
N TYR A 216 -11.68 -10.75 25.04
CA TYR A 216 -10.96 -9.77 25.85
C TYR A 216 -11.41 -8.33 25.61
N ASN A 217 -12.49 -8.13 24.86
CA ASN A 217 -13.05 -6.81 24.54
C ASN A 217 -12.03 -5.87 23.86
N MET A 218 -11.18 -6.40 22.99
CA MET A 218 -10.22 -5.64 22.19
C MET A 218 -10.72 -5.52 20.74
N PRO A 219 -10.67 -4.37 20.09
CA PRO A 219 -10.91 -4.26 18.67
C PRO A 219 -9.81 -4.97 17.87
N LEU A 220 -10.21 -5.62 16.76
CA LEU A 220 -9.31 -6.13 15.73
C LEU A 220 -9.18 -5.09 14.62
N TYR A 221 -7.97 -4.57 14.44
CA TYR A 221 -7.59 -3.64 13.37
C TYR A 221 -6.76 -4.35 12.30
N ILE A 222 -7.20 -4.26 11.04
CA ILE A 222 -6.50 -4.85 9.90
C ILE A 222 -5.88 -3.76 9.03
N ASP A 223 -4.56 -3.76 8.94
CA ASP A 223 -3.77 -2.98 7.99
C ASP A 223 -3.90 -3.59 6.59
N GLY A 224 -4.58 -2.89 5.72
CA GLY A 224 -4.83 -3.31 4.35
C GLY A 224 -3.98 -2.57 3.32
N ALA A 225 -2.73 -2.17 3.64
CA ALA A 225 -1.86 -1.45 2.71
C ALA A 225 -1.73 -2.13 1.33
N ARG A 226 -1.82 -3.47 1.31
CA ARG A 226 -1.82 -4.31 0.11
C ARG A 226 -3.09 -5.15 -0.02
N LEU A 227 -4.20 -4.70 0.55
CA LEU A 227 -5.44 -5.48 0.64
C LEU A 227 -5.90 -6.00 -0.72
N GLY A 228 -5.89 -5.17 -1.76
CA GLY A 228 -6.27 -5.60 -3.10
C GLY A 228 -5.45 -6.79 -3.61
N TYR A 229 -4.15 -6.78 -3.37
CA TYR A 229 -3.25 -7.89 -3.75
C TYR A 229 -3.57 -9.16 -2.96
N GLY A 230 -3.83 -9.04 -1.66
CA GLY A 230 -4.25 -10.17 -0.83
C GLY A 230 -5.56 -10.80 -1.31
N LEU A 231 -6.59 -9.98 -1.53
CA LEU A 231 -7.90 -10.44 -1.98
C LEU A 231 -7.88 -11.09 -3.38
N MET A 232 -6.98 -10.64 -4.26
CA MET A 232 -6.86 -11.17 -5.63
C MET A 232 -5.89 -12.33 -5.76
N SER A 233 -5.22 -12.74 -4.69
CA SER A 233 -4.42 -13.95 -4.66
C SER A 233 -5.32 -15.18 -4.88
N LYS A 234 -4.83 -16.16 -5.64
CA LYS A 234 -5.52 -17.44 -5.84
C LYS A 234 -5.64 -18.29 -4.56
N GLN A 235 -4.81 -17.99 -3.56
CA GLN A 235 -4.84 -18.67 -2.26
C GLN A 235 -5.73 -17.96 -1.23
N SER A 236 -6.30 -16.80 -1.59
CA SER A 236 -7.25 -16.12 -0.71
C SER A 236 -8.58 -16.88 -0.67
N ASP A 237 -9.03 -17.18 0.53
CA ASP A 237 -10.34 -17.79 0.82
C ASP A 237 -11.33 -16.79 1.43
N ILE A 238 -11.01 -15.48 1.36
CA ILE A 238 -11.81 -14.40 1.94
C ILE A 238 -12.10 -13.33 0.90
N THR A 239 -13.32 -12.81 0.94
CA THR A 239 -13.77 -11.65 0.18
C THR A 239 -13.74 -10.38 1.02
N LEU A 240 -13.81 -9.20 0.37
CA LEU A 240 -13.87 -7.92 1.08
C LEU A 240 -15.09 -7.80 2.04
N PRO A 241 -16.32 -8.23 1.66
CA PRO A 241 -17.44 -8.29 2.59
C PRO A 241 -17.19 -9.21 3.80
N GLU A 242 -16.62 -10.37 3.60
CA GLU A 242 -16.31 -11.30 4.69
C GLU A 242 -15.27 -10.73 5.64
N LEU A 243 -14.20 -10.11 5.13
CA LEU A 243 -13.19 -9.43 5.95
C LEU A 243 -13.83 -8.34 6.82
N ALA A 244 -14.74 -7.54 6.25
CA ALA A 244 -15.45 -6.50 6.98
C ALA A 244 -16.30 -7.04 8.15
N THR A 245 -16.76 -8.29 8.09
CA THR A 245 -17.51 -8.92 9.20
C THR A 245 -16.61 -9.43 10.34
N LEU A 246 -15.34 -9.68 10.05
CA LEU A 246 -14.39 -10.32 10.97
C LEU A 246 -13.58 -9.34 11.80
N CYS A 247 -13.50 -8.08 11.42
CA CYS A 247 -12.76 -7.04 12.14
C CYS A 247 -13.64 -5.87 12.59
N ASP A 248 -13.08 -5.00 13.42
CA ASP A 248 -13.76 -3.80 13.92
C ASP A 248 -13.43 -2.58 13.07
N VAL A 249 -12.21 -2.54 12.57
CA VAL A 249 -11.72 -1.50 11.68
C VAL A 249 -10.68 -2.10 10.74
N PHE A 250 -10.64 -1.61 9.51
CA PHE A 250 -9.56 -1.91 8.56
C PHE A 250 -9.34 -0.72 7.63
N TYR A 251 -8.25 -0.71 6.90
CA TYR A 251 -8.16 0.22 5.79
C TYR A 251 -7.87 -0.46 4.46
N ILE A 252 -8.33 0.18 3.39
CA ILE A 252 -8.10 -0.21 2.01
C ILE A 252 -6.98 0.65 1.47
N GLY A 253 -5.84 0.02 1.19
CA GLY A 253 -4.67 0.70 0.67
C GLY A 253 -4.88 1.17 -0.76
N GLY A 254 -4.74 2.48 -1.00
CA GLY A 254 -4.72 3.06 -2.34
C GLY A 254 -3.30 3.36 -2.82
N THR A 255 -2.42 3.81 -1.93
CA THR A 255 -1.04 4.23 -2.26
C THR A 255 -0.27 3.18 -3.05
N LYS A 256 -0.39 1.90 -2.70
CA LYS A 256 0.27 0.79 -3.39
C LYS A 256 -0.57 0.21 -4.52
N VAL A 257 -1.87 0.53 -4.59
CA VAL A 257 -2.82 -0.04 -5.53
C VAL A 257 -3.42 1.04 -6.43
N GLY A 258 -2.56 1.69 -7.20
CA GLY A 258 -2.96 2.57 -8.30
C GLY A 258 -3.26 4.02 -7.96
N ALA A 259 -3.30 4.42 -6.69
CA ALA A 259 -3.45 5.81 -6.31
C ALA A 259 -2.09 6.55 -6.21
N LEU A 260 -2.09 7.88 -6.32
CA LEU A 260 -0.92 8.72 -5.97
C LEU A 260 -0.63 8.65 -4.49
N MET A 261 -1.67 8.61 -3.68
CA MET A 261 -1.65 8.56 -2.23
C MET A 261 -3.06 8.22 -1.73
N GLY A 262 -3.14 7.69 -0.53
CA GLY A 262 -4.40 7.58 0.18
C GLY A 262 -4.74 6.17 0.63
N GLU A 263 -5.43 6.16 1.77
CA GLU A 263 -5.95 4.98 2.44
C GLU A 263 -7.40 5.25 2.83
N ALA A 264 -8.28 4.28 2.64
CA ALA A 264 -9.68 4.39 3.04
C ALA A 264 -9.90 3.57 4.32
N VAL A 265 -10.03 4.23 5.46
CA VAL A 265 -10.36 3.58 6.74
C VAL A 265 -11.84 3.26 6.78
N VAL A 266 -12.17 2.05 7.18
CA VAL A 266 -13.54 1.53 7.30
C VAL A 266 -13.79 1.05 8.73
N PHE A 267 -14.62 1.74 9.47
CA PHE A 267 -15.18 1.28 10.75
C PHE A 267 -16.45 0.47 10.47
N THR A 268 -16.45 -0.81 10.84
CA THR A 268 -17.44 -1.76 10.31
C THR A 268 -18.72 -1.88 11.13
N LYS A 269 -18.73 -1.39 12.38
CA LYS A 269 -19.77 -1.71 13.38
C LYS A 269 -20.38 -0.47 14.04
N ASN A 270 -20.42 0.68 13.35
CA ASN A 270 -20.80 1.96 13.96
C ASN A 270 -19.97 2.25 15.23
N ASN A 271 -18.69 1.93 15.15
CA ASN A 271 -17.72 1.97 16.24
C ASN A 271 -16.64 3.04 16.03
N THR A 272 -16.92 4.02 15.19
CA THR A 272 -16.05 5.18 14.98
C THR A 272 -15.83 5.92 16.30
N PRO A 273 -14.57 6.17 16.69
CA PRO A 273 -14.28 6.92 17.91
C PRO A 273 -14.91 8.32 17.91
N LEU A 274 -15.36 8.75 19.08
CA LEU A 274 -15.92 10.09 19.22
C LEU A 274 -14.89 11.15 18.79
N HIS A 275 -15.33 12.12 18.00
CA HIS A 275 -14.46 13.17 17.44
C HIS A 275 -13.33 12.67 16.54
N PHE A 276 -13.50 11.56 15.83
CA PHE A 276 -12.47 11.00 14.96
C PHE A 276 -11.90 12.02 13.94
N THR A 277 -12.76 12.89 13.37
CA THR A 277 -12.30 14.00 12.49
C THR A 277 -11.32 14.95 13.21
N THR A 278 -11.42 15.12 14.53
CA THR A 278 -10.46 15.93 15.29
C THR A 278 -9.10 15.23 15.37
N TYR A 279 -9.06 13.91 15.56
CA TYR A 279 -7.82 13.13 15.49
C TYR A 279 -7.18 13.25 14.11
N ILE A 280 -7.98 13.10 13.04
CA ILE A 280 -7.48 13.32 11.66
C ILE A 280 -6.86 14.70 11.51
N LYS A 281 -7.50 15.74 12.04
CA LYS A 281 -6.98 17.11 11.97
C LYS A 281 -5.69 17.31 12.76
N GLN A 282 -5.60 16.75 13.95
CA GLN A 282 -4.41 16.83 14.81
C GLN A 282 -3.18 16.17 14.15
N HIS A 283 -3.40 15.05 13.47
CA HIS A 283 -2.36 14.33 12.71
C HIS A 283 -2.17 14.85 11.27
N SER A 284 -2.66 16.05 10.95
CA SER A 284 -2.53 16.70 9.63
C SER A 284 -3.14 15.90 8.45
N GLY A 285 -4.03 14.95 8.73
CA GLY A 285 -4.70 14.11 7.72
C GLY A 285 -5.89 14.76 7.05
N LEU A 286 -6.43 15.85 7.62
CA LEU A 286 -7.61 16.52 7.09
C LEU A 286 -7.22 17.60 6.05
N LEU A 287 -7.19 17.20 4.79
CA LEU A 287 -6.75 18.04 3.69
C LEU A 287 -7.81 19.07 3.30
N ALA A 288 -7.40 20.33 3.10
CA ALA A 288 -8.29 21.38 2.59
C ALA A 288 -8.88 21.00 1.22
N LYS A 289 -8.06 20.38 0.34
CA LYS A 289 -8.50 19.81 -0.94
C LYS A 289 -8.70 18.30 -0.82
N GLY A 290 -9.55 17.85 0.12
CA GLY A 290 -9.83 16.43 0.38
C GLY A 290 -10.32 15.67 -0.86
N ARG A 291 -10.93 16.39 -1.81
CA ARG A 291 -11.33 15.83 -3.13
C ARG A 291 -10.23 15.02 -3.83
N ILE A 292 -8.95 15.32 -3.57
CA ILE A 292 -7.85 14.57 -4.19
C ILE A 292 -7.87 13.10 -3.77
N LEU A 293 -8.26 12.79 -2.54
CA LEU A 293 -8.45 11.43 -2.06
C LEU A 293 -9.77 10.85 -2.61
N GLY A 294 -10.84 11.65 -2.57
CA GLY A 294 -12.17 11.26 -3.07
C GLY A 294 -12.13 10.83 -4.53
N ILE A 295 -11.55 11.63 -5.42
CA ILE A 295 -11.42 11.31 -6.85
C ILE A 295 -10.68 9.98 -7.08
N GLN A 296 -9.63 9.70 -6.31
CA GLN A 296 -8.83 8.49 -6.46
C GLN A 296 -9.66 7.25 -6.07
N PHE A 297 -10.27 7.26 -4.89
CA PHE A 297 -11.08 6.12 -4.44
C PHE A 297 -12.40 5.99 -5.20
N ASP A 298 -13.03 7.10 -5.62
CA ASP A 298 -14.19 7.06 -6.51
C ASP A 298 -13.85 6.35 -7.83
N THR A 299 -12.68 6.64 -8.40
CA THR A 299 -12.20 6.02 -9.63
C THR A 299 -11.84 4.55 -9.43
N LEU A 300 -11.08 4.23 -8.37
CA LEU A 300 -10.66 2.86 -8.07
C LEU A 300 -11.85 1.91 -7.83
N PHE A 301 -12.92 2.41 -7.21
CA PHE A 301 -14.13 1.63 -6.94
C PHE A 301 -15.22 1.80 -8.03
N THR A 302 -14.86 2.31 -9.22
CA THR A 302 -15.67 2.28 -10.41
C THR A 302 -15.29 1.07 -11.26
N ASP A 303 -16.28 0.33 -11.76
CA ASP A 303 -16.12 -0.80 -12.70
C ASP A 303 -15.06 -1.83 -12.26
N ASN A 304 -14.95 -2.08 -10.96
CA ASN A 304 -14.00 -3.03 -10.34
C ASN A 304 -12.51 -2.74 -10.59
N LEU A 305 -12.13 -1.54 -10.98
CA LEU A 305 -10.75 -1.20 -11.33
C LEU A 305 -9.74 -1.59 -10.24
N TYR A 306 -10.07 -1.36 -8.95
CA TYR A 306 -9.21 -1.71 -7.81
C TYR A 306 -8.81 -3.19 -7.82
N PHE A 307 -9.77 -4.08 -8.07
CA PHE A 307 -9.55 -5.52 -8.09
C PHE A 307 -8.86 -5.99 -9.39
N GLU A 308 -9.16 -5.36 -10.53
CA GLU A 308 -8.54 -5.70 -11.81
C GLU A 308 -7.04 -5.39 -11.82
N ILE A 309 -6.64 -4.19 -11.39
CA ILE A 309 -5.23 -3.82 -11.32
C ILE A 309 -4.47 -4.60 -10.24
N SER A 310 -5.16 -5.01 -9.18
CA SER A 310 -4.60 -5.90 -8.16
C SER A 310 -4.35 -7.30 -8.71
N ARG A 311 -5.27 -7.86 -9.48
CA ARG A 311 -5.13 -9.17 -10.14
C ARG A 311 -3.95 -9.17 -11.10
N HIS A 312 -3.79 -8.12 -11.89
CA HIS A 312 -2.64 -7.96 -12.77
C HIS A 312 -1.31 -8.07 -12.01
N ALA A 313 -1.17 -7.39 -10.87
CA ALA A 313 0.05 -7.46 -10.06
C ALA A 313 0.33 -8.90 -9.56
N ILE A 314 -0.72 -9.64 -9.16
CA ILE A 314 -0.59 -11.03 -8.72
C ILE A 314 -0.17 -11.94 -9.89
N GLU A 315 -0.75 -11.77 -11.08
CA GLU A 315 -0.36 -12.54 -12.26
C GLU A 315 1.12 -12.31 -12.63
N MET A 316 1.62 -11.09 -12.52
CA MET A 316 3.04 -10.77 -12.72
C MET A 316 3.92 -11.42 -11.65
N ALA A 317 3.52 -11.38 -10.39
CA ALA A 317 4.24 -12.03 -9.29
C ALA A 317 4.32 -13.55 -9.45
N GLU A 318 3.23 -14.19 -9.87
CA GLU A 318 3.20 -15.63 -10.14
C GLU A 318 4.18 -16.03 -11.26
N LYS A 319 4.27 -15.23 -12.34
CA LYS A 319 5.26 -15.47 -13.42
C LYS A 319 6.68 -15.39 -12.89
N ILE A 320 6.99 -14.36 -12.10
CA ILE A 320 8.31 -14.17 -11.47
C ILE A 320 8.63 -15.35 -10.55
N LYS A 321 7.73 -15.71 -9.63
CA LYS A 321 7.88 -16.83 -8.71
C LYS A 321 8.16 -18.15 -9.44
N LYS A 322 7.34 -18.46 -10.46
CA LYS A 322 7.49 -19.64 -11.30
C LYS A 322 8.90 -19.70 -11.94
N ALA A 323 9.36 -18.57 -12.48
CA ALA A 323 10.69 -18.51 -13.12
C ALA A 323 11.83 -18.75 -12.12
N PHE A 324 11.76 -18.18 -10.91
CA PHE A 324 12.73 -18.46 -9.87
C PHE A 324 12.78 -19.95 -9.50
N VAL A 325 11.61 -20.58 -9.31
CA VAL A 325 11.51 -22.02 -8.99
C VAL A 325 12.06 -22.88 -10.14
N GLU A 326 11.69 -22.62 -11.39
CA GLU A 326 12.16 -23.38 -12.56
C GLU A 326 13.67 -23.26 -12.77
N LYS A 327 14.26 -22.15 -12.34
CA LYS A 327 15.72 -21.90 -12.39
C LYS A 327 16.45 -22.30 -11.10
N ASN A 328 15.79 -23.05 -10.21
CA ASN A 328 16.33 -23.58 -8.96
C ASN A 328 16.84 -22.51 -7.98
N TYR A 329 16.18 -21.35 -7.93
CA TYR A 329 16.39 -20.41 -6.83
C TYR A 329 15.60 -20.87 -5.61
N GLU A 330 16.16 -20.64 -4.42
CA GLU A 330 15.52 -20.98 -3.16
C GLU A 330 14.56 -19.86 -2.75
N LEU A 331 13.29 -20.20 -2.51
CA LEU A 331 12.33 -19.26 -1.92
C LEU A 331 12.57 -19.17 -0.42
N TYR A 332 12.61 -17.97 0.13
CA TYR A 332 12.64 -17.75 1.57
C TYR A 332 11.30 -18.07 2.21
N ILE A 333 10.23 -17.59 1.56
CA ILE A 333 8.83 -17.89 1.90
C ILE A 333 8.06 -18.11 0.61
N ASP A 334 7.13 -19.06 0.61
CA ASP A 334 6.19 -19.28 -0.49
C ASP A 334 5.04 -18.26 -0.45
N SER A 335 5.37 -17.00 -0.74
CA SER A 335 4.38 -15.92 -0.75
C SER A 335 3.38 -16.08 -1.90
N PRO A 336 2.06 -16.05 -1.64
CA PRO A 336 1.03 -16.07 -2.67
C PRO A 336 0.65 -14.68 -3.20
N THR A 337 1.36 -13.62 -2.82
CA THR A 337 0.98 -12.24 -3.13
C THR A 337 2.00 -11.56 -4.06
N ASN A 338 1.89 -10.25 -4.18
CA ASN A 338 2.73 -9.44 -5.06
C ASN A 338 4.20 -9.30 -4.61
N GLN A 339 4.54 -9.78 -3.41
CA GLN A 339 5.90 -9.75 -2.85
C GLN A 339 6.52 -11.14 -2.91
N GLN A 340 7.67 -11.29 -3.57
CA GLN A 340 8.38 -12.57 -3.71
C GLN A 340 9.73 -12.47 -3.00
N PHE A 341 9.99 -13.40 -2.08
CA PHE A 341 11.18 -13.40 -1.22
C PHE A 341 12.11 -14.54 -1.62
N ILE A 342 13.31 -14.18 -2.08
CA ILE A 342 14.27 -15.10 -2.70
C ILE A 342 15.56 -15.07 -1.91
N ILE A 343 16.15 -16.24 -1.66
CA ILE A 343 17.49 -16.35 -1.09
C ILE A 343 18.52 -16.36 -2.24
N LEU A 344 19.42 -15.41 -2.21
CA LEU A 344 20.53 -15.32 -3.16
C LEU A 344 21.86 -15.62 -2.43
N ASP A 345 22.73 -16.39 -3.09
CA ASP A 345 24.14 -16.39 -2.74
C ASP A 345 24.79 -15.05 -3.13
N LYS A 346 25.96 -14.78 -2.57
CA LYS A 346 26.67 -13.51 -2.75
C LYS A 346 26.95 -13.20 -4.23
N ASP A 347 27.32 -14.21 -5.02
CA ASP A 347 27.66 -14.04 -6.43
C ASP A 347 26.41 -13.70 -7.26
N LYS A 348 25.30 -14.40 -7.05
CA LYS A 348 24.02 -14.11 -7.70
C LYS A 348 23.48 -12.74 -7.27
N TYR A 349 23.61 -12.39 -5.99
CA TYR A 349 23.21 -11.06 -5.48
C TYR A 349 23.99 -9.96 -6.21
N ASP A 350 25.32 -10.06 -6.29
CA ASP A 350 26.16 -9.06 -6.95
C ASP A 350 25.95 -9.01 -8.47
N TYR A 351 25.64 -10.15 -9.10
CA TYR A 351 25.26 -10.21 -10.51
C TYR A 351 23.93 -9.51 -10.79
N LEU A 352 22.86 -9.89 -10.07
CA LEU A 352 21.51 -9.39 -10.33
C LEU A 352 21.35 -7.91 -9.98
N ARG A 353 21.95 -7.42 -8.89
CA ARG A 353 21.83 -6.00 -8.48
C ARG A 353 22.38 -4.99 -9.51
N ASN A 354 23.22 -5.46 -10.44
CA ASN A 354 23.74 -4.63 -11.53
C ASN A 354 22.82 -4.60 -12.75
N LYS A 355 21.78 -5.44 -12.80
CA LYS A 355 20.87 -5.61 -13.93
C LYS A 355 19.43 -5.26 -13.62
N VAL A 356 18.99 -5.52 -12.38
CA VAL A 356 17.62 -5.30 -11.93
C VAL A 356 17.64 -4.75 -10.52
N LYS A 357 16.70 -3.84 -10.23
CA LYS A 357 16.50 -3.33 -8.86
C LYS A 357 15.53 -4.23 -8.12
N PHE A 358 15.90 -4.57 -6.89
CA PHE A 358 15.10 -5.29 -5.90
C PHE A 358 15.46 -4.79 -4.50
N SER A 359 14.62 -5.05 -3.50
CA SER A 359 14.89 -4.66 -2.12
C SER A 359 15.77 -5.72 -1.43
N PHE A 360 16.75 -5.26 -0.66
CA PHE A 360 17.36 -6.07 0.41
C PHE A 360 16.28 -6.31 1.48
N TRP A 361 16.19 -7.54 1.99
CA TRP A 361 15.29 -7.86 3.09
C TRP A 361 16.05 -8.15 4.38
N GLU A 362 16.81 -9.24 4.40
CA GLU A 362 17.64 -9.60 5.54
C GLU A 362 18.88 -10.42 5.14
N LYS A 363 19.82 -10.56 6.05
CA LYS A 363 21.03 -11.36 5.86
C LYS A 363 20.97 -12.60 6.74
N LEU A 364 20.91 -13.79 6.14
CA LEU A 364 20.90 -15.06 6.86
C LEU A 364 22.33 -15.51 7.28
N SER A 365 23.33 -15.21 6.43
CA SER A 365 24.75 -15.46 6.67
C SER A 365 25.57 -14.54 5.75
N ASP A 366 26.91 -14.64 5.82
CA ASP A 366 27.77 -13.82 4.95
C ASP A 366 27.54 -14.10 3.46
N ASP A 367 27.15 -15.33 3.11
CA ASP A 367 26.96 -15.78 1.73
C ASP A 367 25.48 -15.93 1.32
N ARG A 368 24.52 -15.69 2.24
CA ARG A 368 23.10 -15.89 1.98
C ARG A 368 22.30 -14.65 2.32
N ILE A 369 21.68 -14.04 1.33
CA ILE A 369 20.95 -12.78 1.42
C ILE A 369 19.51 -12.99 0.95
N VAL A 370 18.55 -12.61 1.76
CA VAL A 370 17.14 -12.56 1.36
C VAL A 370 16.88 -11.24 0.66
N VAL A 371 16.29 -11.31 -0.51
CA VAL A 371 15.86 -10.16 -1.29
C VAL A 371 14.37 -10.26 -1.60
N ARG A 372 13.73 -9.10 -1.78
CA ARG A 372 12.33 -9.03 -2.16
C ARG A 372 12.19 -8.43 -3.55
N PHE A 373 11.43 -9.12 -4.41
CA PHE A 373 10.89 -8.60 -5.66
C PHE A 373 9.41 -8.29 -5.44
N ALA A 374 9.01 -7.08 -5.76
CA ALA A 374 7.61 -6.64 -5.63
C ALA A 374 7.05 -6.25 -6.99
N THR A 375 5.89 -6.81 -7.34
CA THR A 375 5.10 -6.36 -8.48
C THR A 375 4.03 -5.37 -8.04
N SER A 376 3.52 -4.58 -8.98
CA SER A 376 2.48 -3.60 -8.73
C SER A 376 1.47 -3.58 -9.88
N TRP A 377 0.45 -2.78 -9.73
CA TRP A 377 -0.52 -2.46 -10.77
C TRP A 377 0.13 -1.95 -12.08
N ALA A 378 1.34 -1.38 -11.98
CA ALA A 378 2.07 -0.80 -13.11
C ALA A 378 3.15 -1.72 -13.69
N THR A 379 3.36 -2.90 -13.11
CA THR A 379 4.37 -3.86 -13.59
C THR A 379 4.05 -4.30 -15.01
N LYS A 380 5.00 -4.11 -15.91
CA LYS A 380 4.86 -4.49 -17.33
C LYS A 380 5.27 -5.94 -17.56
N GLU A 381 4.56 -6.63 -18.42
CA GLU A 381 4.87 -8.00 -18.78
C GLU A 381 6.27 -8.10 -19.42
N GLU A 382 6.65 -7.11 -20.24
CA GLU A 382 7.98 -7.05 -20.88
C GLU A 382 9.11 -6.94 -19.83
N ASP A 383 8.89 -6.21 -18.73
CA ASP A 383 9.87 -6.10 -17.64
C ASP A 383 10.01 -7.45 -16.90
N VAL A 384 8.92 -8.20 -16.74
CA VAL A 384 8.93 -9.56 -16.18
C VAL A 384 9.67 -10.53 -17.09
N GLU A 385 9.42 -10.50 -18.41
CA GLU A 385 10.12 -11.32 -19.39
C GLU A 385 11.61 -11.00 -19.42
N GLU A 386 11.98 -9.72 -19.34
CA GLU A 386 13.38 -9.30 -19.24
C GLU A 386 14.04 -9.86 -17.97
N LEU A 387 13.38 -9.76 -16.79
CA LEU A 387 13.86 -10.39 -15.56
C LEU A 387 14.09 -11.88 -15.76
N ILE A 388 13.11 -12.60 -16.30
CA ILE A 388 13.20 -14.05 -16.54
C ILE A 388 14.40 -14.40 -17.45
N SER A 389 14.71 -13.56 -18.41
CA SER A 389 15.83 -13.78 -19.33
C SER A 389 17.21 -13.66 -18.68
N ILE A 390 17.32 -12.88 -17.59
CA ILE A 390 18.58 -12.62 -16.88
C ILE A 390 18.80 -13.51 -15.65
N LEU A 391 17.77 -14.23 -15.19
CA LEU A 391 17.87 -15.25 -14.15
C LEU A 391 18.57 -16.50 -14.71
#